data_4376bcca2b1cd109aec452dae2502fb4
#
_entry.id   4376bcca2b1cd109aec452dae2502fb4
#
_cell.length_a   1.000
_cell.length_b   1.000
_cell.length_c   1.000
_cell.angle_alpha   90.00
_cell.angle_beta   90.00
_cell.angle_gamma   90.00
#
_symmetry.space_group_name_H-M   'P 1'
#
loop_
_entity.id
_entity.type
_entity.pdbx_description
1 polymer ?
#
loop_
_entity_poly.entity_id
_entity_poly.type
_entity_poly.pdbx_seq_one_letter_code
_entity_poly.pdbx_strand_id
1 'polypeptide(L)'
;CLVLLVLFAAFRISDPPPVEELRIRTFDLYQRFDPRKKVARPVTIVDIDDKSLEKLGQWPWPRTRIADLITELTRLGAVVIAFDAVFSEPDRLNPAIAADTFRNLDEATRDKLRALPSNDQVFADAIKASRVVLGTEDYPTDARTAFRLG
;
A
#
# COMPACT_ATOMS: atom_id res chain seq x y z
N CYS A 1 25.69 6.49 -46.42
CA CYS A 1 25.46 7.07 -45.09
C CYS A 1 24.00 7.05 -44.70
N LEU A 2 23.04 7.53 -45.51
CA LEU A 2 21.63 7.65 -45.16
C LEU A 2 20.95 6.28 -44.87
N VAL A 3 21.25 5.27 -45.70
CA VAL A 3 20.73 3.89 -45.52
C VAL A 3 21.19 3.26 -44.21
N LEU A 4 22.45 3.45 -43.83
CA LEU A 4 22.99 2.98 -42.55
C LEU A 4 22.31 3.65 -41.35
N LEU A 5 22.03 4.93 -41.48
CA LEU A 5 21.32 5.71 -40.43
C LEU A 5 19.89 5.25 -40.25
N VAL A 6 19.18 4.98 -41.36
CA VAL A 6 17.80 4.43 -41.33
C VAL A 6 17.78 3.01 -40.75
N LEU A 7 18.73 2.14 -41.16
CA LEU A 7 18.86 0.81 -40.59
C LEU A 7 19.14 0.83 -39.08
N PHE A 8 20.01 1.73 -38.61
CA PHE A 8 20.33 1.87 -37.20
C PHE A 8 19.14 2.42 -36.41
N ALA A 9 18.40 3.36 -36.98
CA ALA A 9 17.17 3.88 -36.37
C ALA A 9 16.08 2.81 -36.28
N ALA A 10 15.87 2.03 -37.34
CA ALA A 10 14.93 0.93 -37.36
C ALA A 10 15.31 -0.16 -36.32
N PHE A 11 16.60 -0.51 -36.22
CA PHE A 11 17.10 -1.43 -35.22
C PHE A 11 16.91 -0.91 -33.77
N ARG A 12 17.10 0.41 -33.57
CA ARG A 12 16.90 1.05 -32.27
C ARG A 12 15.44 1.12 -31.85
N ILE A 13 14.52 1.30 -32.81
CA ILE A 13 13.07 1.35 -32.58
C ILE A 13 12.51 -0.05 -32.31
N SER A 14 13.02 -1.08 -32.99
CA SER A 14 12.55 -2.47 -32.79
C SER A 14 12.99 -3.09 -31.47
N ASP A 15 13.96 -2.48 -30.76
CA ASP A 15 14.49 -2.86 -29.44
C ASP A 15 14.53 -4.39 -29.22
N PRO A 16 15.34 -5.13 -30.04
CA PRO A 16 15.29 -6.59 -30.02
C PRO A 16 15.74 -7.14 -28.65
N PRO A 17 15.17 -8.26 -28.17
CA PRO A 17 15.40 -8.82 -26.83
C PRO A 17 16.87 -8.95 -26.42
N PRO A 18 17.82 -9.32 -27.30
CA PRO A 18 19.23 -9.40 -26.93
C PRO A 18 19.86 -8.04 -26.58
N VAL A 19 19.38 -6.96 -27.18
CA VAL A 19 19.88 -5.59 -26.90
C VAL A 19 19.35 -5.10 -25.55
N GLU A 20 18.11 -5.41 -25.23
CA GLU A 20 17.52 -5.11 -23.92
C GLU A 20 18.27 -5.85 -22.80
N GLU A 21 18.53 -7.14 -22.98
CA GLU A 21 19.29 -7.93 -22.01
C GLU A 21 20.72 -7.39 -21.81
N LEU A 22 21.40 -7.01 -22.89
CA LEU A 22 22.73 -6.41 -22.81
C LEU A 22 22.70 -5.06 -22.07
N ARG A 23 21.68 -4.24 -22.31
CA ARG A 23 21.49 -2.96 -21.63
C ARG A 23 21.28 -3.14 -20.12
N ILE A 24 20.44 -4.10 -19.73
CA ILE A 24 20.19 -4.42 -18.31
C ILE A 24 21.49 -4.92 -17.65
N ARG A 25 22.19 -5.87 -18.26
CA ARG A 25 23.46 -6.39 -17.72
C ARG A 25 24.54 -5.31 -17.61
N THR A 26 24.61 -4.40 -18.58
CA THR A 26 25.56 -3.29 -18.56
C THR A 26 25.19 -2.31 -17.42
N PHE A 27 23.90 -2.02 -17.24
CA PHE A 27 23.43 -1.20 -16.12
C PHE A 27 23.77 -1.83 -14.77
N ASP A 28 23.53 -3.13 -14.60
CA ASP A 28 23.88 -3.86 -13.37
C ASP A 28 25.38 -3.82 -13.09
N LEU A 29 26.19 -3.94 -14.16
CA LEU A 29 27.65 -3.84 -14.04
C LEU A 29 28.08 -2.45 -13.55
N TYR A 30 27.52 -1.39 -14.09
CA TYR A 30 27.78 -0.02 -13.62
C TYR A 30 27.37 0.18 -12.16
N GLN A 31 26.22 -0.35 -11.75
CA GLN A 31 25.77 -0.29 -10.35
C GLN A 31 26.71 -1.03 -9.38
N ARG A 32 27.42 -2.06 -9.87
CA ARG A 32 28.43 -2.77 -9.07
C ARG A 32 29.73 -1.98 -8.93
N PHE A 33 30.13 -1.26 -9.99
CA PHE A 33 31.39 -0.47 -9.97
C PHE A 33 31.24 0.86 -9.24
N ASP A 34 30.10 1.49 -9.39
CA ASP A 34 29.79 2.75 -8.68
C ASP A 34 28.42 2.63 -7.97
N PRO A 35 28.38 1.89 -6.85
CA PRO A 35 27.13 1.73 -6.11
C PRO A 35 26.69 3.07 -5.55
N ARG A 36 25.40 3.36 -5.70
CA ARG A 36 24.78 4.57 -5.17
C ARG A 36 25.19 4.76 -3.71
N LYS A 37 25.81 5.87 -3.38
CA LYS A 37 26.18 6.20 -2.00
C LYS A 37 24.92 6.14 -1.14
N LYS A 38 24.98 5.32 -0.08
CA LYS A 38 23.89 5.24 0.91
C LYS A 38 23.80 6.57 1.65
N VAL A 39 22.95 7.45 1.20
CA VAL A 39 22.55 8.64 1.95
C VAL A 39 21.57 8.19 3.04
N ALA A 40 21.58 8.85 4.20
CA ALA A 40 20.59 8.61 5.25
C ALA A 40 19.18 8.60 4.60
N ARG A 41 18.51 7.47 4.69
CA ARG A 41 17.20 7.30 4.05
C ARG A 41 16.14 7.85 4.99
N PRO A 42 15.39 8.88 4.60
CA PRO A 42 14.29 9.40 5.40
C PRO A 42 13.06 8.45 5.39
N VAL A 43 13.20 7.25 4.79
CA VAL A 43 12.13 6.27 4.65
C VAL A 43 12.50 5.01 5.42
N THR A 44 11.60 4.60 6.31
CA THR A 44 11.64 3.32 7.02
C THR A 44 10.52 2.43 6.48
N ILE A 45 10.85 1.21 6.12
CA ILE A 45 9.86 0.20 5.72
C ILE A 45 9.47 -0.56 6.98
N VAL A 46 8.16 -0.62 7.25
CA VAL A 46 7.55 -1.44 8.30
C VAL A 46 6.86 -2.60 7.60
N ASP A 47 7.41 -3.78 7.74
CA ASP A 47 6.92 -5.00 7.10
C ASP A 47 6.02 -5.79 8.05
N ILE A 48 4.95 -6.36 7.52
CA ILE A 48 4.08 -7.32 8.21
C ILE A 48 4.61 -8.72 7.88
N ASP A 49 5.62 -9.12 8.64
CA ASP A 49 6.32 -10.39 8.46
C ASP A 49 5.64 -11.56 9.20
N ASP A 50 6.14 -12.78 9.00
CA ASP A 50 5.63 -13.99 9.66
C ASP A 50 5.62 -13.88 11.18
N LYS A 51 6.60 -13.20 11.78
CA LYS A 51 6.65 -12.99 13.23
C LYS A 51 5.55 -12.07 13.71
N SER A 52 5.19 -11.08 12.92
CA SER A 52 4.05 -10.20 13.18
C SER A 52 2.75 -10.96 13.10
N LEU A 53 2.59 -11.85 12.10
CA LEU A 53 1.42 -12.70 11.93
C LEU A 53 1.31 -13.73 13.07
N GLU A 54 2.42 -14.31 13.51
CA GLU A 54 2.43 -15.25 14.63
C GLU A 54 1.97 -14.59 15.94
N LYS A 55 2.40 -13.34 16.21
CA LYS A 55 2.08 -12.63 17.44
C LYS A 55 0.70 -11.97 17.42
N LEU A 56 0.30 -11.43 16.29
CA LEU A 56 -0.87 -10.57 16.15
C LEU A 56 -2.05 -11.24 15.45
N GLY A 57 -1.86 -12.47 14.95
CA GLY A 57 -2.84 -13.21 14.17
C GLY A 57 -2.75 -12.92 12.68
N GLN A 58 -3.52 -13.67 11.91
CA GLN A 58 -3.48 -13.63 10.45
C GLN A 58 -4.00 -12.31 9.88
N TRP A 59 -3.40 -11.89 8.78
CA TRP A 59 -3.89 -10.79 7.94
C TRP A 59 -5.17 -11.22 7.18
N PRO A 60 -6.13 -10.32 6.94
CA PRO A 60 -6.14 -8.89 7.31
C PRO A 60 -6.52 -8.64 8.76
N TRP A 61 -5.77 -7.75 9.43
CA TRP A 61 -6.07 -7.33 10.79
C TRP A 61 -7.29 -6.40 10.85
N PRO A 62 -7.97 -6.34 12.02
CA PRO A 62 -9.04 -5.36 12.26
C PRO A 62 -8.56 -3.94 12.01
N ARG A 63 -9.43 -3.09 11.48
CA ARG A 63 -9.13 -1.68 11.23
C ARG A 63 -8.68 -0.93 12.48
N THR A 64 -9.17 -1.30 13.63
CA THR A 64 -8.75 -0.74 14.92
C THR A 64 -7.26 -0.97 15.17
N ARG A 65 -6.74 -2.16 14.87
CA ARG A 65 -5.31 -2.46 15.04
C ARG A 65 -4.43 -1.66 14.07
N ILE A 66 -4.92 -1.42 12.86
CA ILE A 66 -4.22 -0.57 11.88
C ILE A 66 -4.27 0.90 12.35
N ALA A 67 -5.38 1.34 12.94
CA ALA A 67 -5.49 2.65 13.56
C ALA A 67 -4.49 2.85 14.71
N ASP A 68 -4.31 1.81 15.56
CA ASP A 68 -3.31 1.82 16.62
C ASP A 68 -1.89 1.92 16.06
N LEU A 69 -1.59 1.18 14.97
CA LEU A 69 -0.30 1.27 14.28
C LEU A 69 -0.04 2.68 13.74
N ILE A 70 -1.01 3.31 13.09
CA ILE A 70 -0.92 4.70 12.61
C ILE A 70 -0.61 5.64 13.76
N THR A 71 -1.36 5.52 14.84
CA THR A 71 -1.20 6.36 16.04
C THR A 71 0.20 6.21 16.63
N GLU A 72 0.68 4.99 16.75
CA GLU A 72 2.01 4.71 17.29
C GLU A 72 3.14 5.21 16.38
N LEU A 73 3.04 4.99 15.07
CA LEU A 73 4.01 5.51 14.11
C LEU A 73 4.06 7.05 14.13
N THR A 74 2.90 7.69 14.23
CA THR A 74 2.80 9.16 14.36
C THR A 74 3.45 9.63 15.65
N ARG A 75 3.21 8.95 16.78
CA ARG A 75 3.82 9.23 18.08
C ARG A 75 5.35 9.09 18.03
N LEU A 76 5.87 8.13 17.25
CA LEU A 76 7.30 7.91 17.03
C LEU A 76 7.92 8.93 16.06
N GLY A 77 7.14 9.85 15.51
CA GLY A 77 7.62 10.95 14.68
C GLY A 77 7.55 10.69 13.19
N ALA A 78 6.78 9.71 12.72
CA ALA A 78 6.52 9.55 11.30
C ALA A 78 5.81 10.79 10.76
N VAL A 79 6.40 11.44 9.74
CA VAL A 79 5.85 12.63 9.10
C VAL A 79 4.75 12.26 8.10
N VAL A 80 4.93 11.15 7.40
CA VAL A 80 3.97 10.57 6.46
C VAL A 80 4.01 9.06 6.59
N ILE A 81 2.86 8.42 6.57
CA ILE A 81 2.70 6.97 6.58
C ILE A 81 2.05 6.58 5.26
N ALA A 82 2.70 5.73 4.48
CA ALA A 82 2.15 5.20 3.24
C ALA A 82 1.86 3.70 3.39
N PHE A 83 0.65 3.29 3.05
CA PHE A 83 0.26 1.89 3.02
C PHE A 83 0.30 1.36 1.58
N ASP A 84 1.03 0.27 1.38
CA ASP A 84 0.98 -0.54 0.17
C ASP A 84 -0.09 -1.64 0.35
N ALA A 85 -1.30 -1.19 0.66
CA ALA A 85 -2.48 -2.03 0.83
C ALA A 85 -3.74 -1.27 0.44
N VAL A 86 -4.69 -1.97 -0.14
CA VAL A 86 -6.00 -1.43 -0.51
C VAL A 86 -7.03 -1.83 0.53
N PHE A 87 -7.85 -0.88 0.92
CA PHE A 87 -8.90 -1.03 1.93
C PHE A 87 -10.29 -0.78 1.33
N SER A 88 -10.63 -1.53 0.28
CA SER A 88 -11.86 -1.34 -0.51
C SER A 88 -13.13 -1.79 0.22
N GLU A 89 -13.02 -2.77 1.12
CA GLU A 89 -14.18 -3.36 1.78
C GLU A 89 -14.26 -2.93 3.27
N PRO A 90 -15.49 -2.88 3.84
CA PRO A 90 -15.69 -2.69 5.28
C PRO A 90 -14.98 -3.76 6.09
N ASP A 91 -14.57 -3.42 7.31
CA ASP A 91 -13.94 -4.39 8.22
C ASP A 91 -14.92 -5.51 8.57
N ARG A 92 -14.56 -6.75 8.22
CA ARG A 92 -15.38 -7.94 8.54
C ARG A 92 -15.58 -8.18 10.04
N LEU A 93 -14.69 -7.63 10.86
CA LEU A 93 -14.78 -7.69 12.32
C LEU A 93 -15.47 -6.45 12.92
N ASN A 94 -16.16 -5.67 12.09
CA ASN A 94 -16.96 -4.54 12.56
C ASN A 94 -18.04 -5.03 13.54
N PRO A 95 -18.17 -4.41 14.72
CA PRO A 95 -19.15 -4.86 15.75
C PRO A 95 -20.57 -4.99 15.24
N ALA A 96 -21.02 -4.11 14.36
CA ALA A 96 -22.34 -4.19 13.75
C ALA A 96 -22.50 -5.45 12.87
N ILE A 97 -21.47 -5.79 12.08
CA ILE A 97 -21.46 -7.00 11.25
C ILE A 97 -21.42 -8.25 12.12
N ALA A 98 -20.63 -8.23 13.21
CA ALA A 98 -20.58 -9.32 14.17
C ALA A 98 -21.93 -9.56 14.84
N ALA A 99 -22.66 -8.50 15.21
CA ALA A 99 -24.00 -8.58 15.79
C ALA A 99 -25.00 -9.31 14.87
N ASP A 100 -24.85 -9.14 13.55
CA ASP A 100 -25.75 -9.76 12.56
C ASP A 100 -25.29 -11.18 12.15
N THR A 101 -23.99 -11.46 12.26
CA THR A 101 -23.38 -12.74 11.86
C THR A 101 -23.58 -13.83 12.92
N PHE A 102 -23.46 -13.50 14.18
CA PHE A 102 -23.58 -14.49 15.27
C PHE A 102 -25.05 -14.86 15.54
N ARG A 103 -25.39 -16.14 15.34
CA ARG A 103 -26.77 -16.63 15.42
C ARG A 103 -27.32 -16.74 16.85
N ASN A 104 -26.46 -16.93 17.85
CA ASN A 104 -26.86 -17.25 19.23
C ASN A 104 -26.68 -16.06 20.20
N LEU A 105 -26.72 -14.83 19.70
CA LEU A 105 -26.71 -13.64 20.53
C LEU A 105 -28.13 -13.31 21.01
N ASP A 106 -28.25 -13.01 22.29
CA ASP A 106 -29.47 -12.36 22.82
C ASP A 106 -29.59 -10.93 22.29
N GLU A 107 -30.80 -10.38 22.27
CA GLU A 107 -31.07 -9.06 21.70
C GLU A 107 -30.30 -7.95 22.42
N ALA A 108 -30.19 -8.04 23.76
CA ALA A 108 -29.46 -7.05 24.55
C ALA A 108 -27.96 -7.00 24.22
N THR A 109 -27.33 -8.16 23.93
CA THR A 109 -25.94 -8.24 23.50
C THR A 109 -25.77 -7.74 22.06
N ARG A 110 -26.73 -8.03 21.19
CA ARG A 110 -26.76 -7.55 19.81
C ARG A 110 -26.82 -6.02 19.76
N ASP A 111 -27.70 -5.42 20.57
CA ASP A 111 -27.80 -3.96 20.63
C ASP A 111 -26.54 -3.30 21.19
N LYS A 112 -25.91 -3.93 22.18
CA LYS A 112 -24.61 -3.45 22.70
C LYS A 112 -23.53 -3.47 21.65
N LEU A 113 -23.45 -4.53 20.84
CA LEU A 113 -22.48 -4.61 19.73
C LEU A 113 -22.74 -3.53 18.68
N ARG A 114 -24.02 -3.32 18.31
CA ARG A 114 -24.39 -2.27 17.35
C ARG A 114 -24.12 -0.86 17.84
N ALA A 115 -24.13 -0.66 19.17
CA ALA A 115 -23.83 0.63 19.78
C ALA A 115 -22.32 0.94 19.84
N LEU A 116 -21.45 -0.05 19.61
CA LEU A 116 -19.99 0.18 19.57
C LEU A 116 -19.59 0.97 18.33
N PRO A 117 -18.52 1.77 18.44
CA PRO A 117 -17.97 2.48 17.27
C PRO A 117 -17.60 1.50 16.14
N SER A 118 -17.84 1.91 14.90
CA SER A 118 -17.37 1.15 13.74
C SER A 118 -15.84 1.13 13.69
N ASN A 119 -15.26 -0.05 13.43
CA ASN A 119 -13.82 -0.19 13.23
C ASN A 119 -13.30 0.70 12.08
N ASP A 120 -14.11 0.83 11.03
CA ASP A 120 -13.80 1.70 9.89
C ASP A 120 -13.81 3.18 10.29
N GLN A 121 -14.70 3.59 11.19
CA GLN A 121 -14.73 4.95 11.71
C GLN A 121 -13.48 5.24 12.56
N VAL A 122 -13.08 4.31 13.45
CA VAL A 122 -11.86 4.44 14.25
C VAL A 122 -10.63 4.58 13.35
N PHE A 123 -10.56 3.79 12.27
CA PHE A 123 -9.50 3.87 11.28
C PHE A 123 -9.50 5.21 10.53
N ALA A 124 -10.68 5.67 10.09
CA ALA A 124 -10.83 6.96 9.42
C ALA A 124 -10.40 8.13 10.32
N ASP A 125 -10.70 8.06 11.60
CA ASP A 125 -10.30 9.11 12.55
C ASP A 125 -8.79 9.11 12.80
N ALA A 126 -8.14 7.94 12.85
CA ALA A 126 -6.68 7.85 12.92
C ALA A 126 -6.00 8.41 11.64
N ILE A 127 -6.57 8.15 10.46
CA ILE A 127 -6.09 8.72 9.19
C ILE A 127 -6.21 10.25 9.21
N LYS A 128 -7.36 10.80 9.64
CA LYS A 128 -7.58 12.25 9.72
C LYS A 128 -6.63 12.94 10.69
N ALA A 129 -6.25 12.27 11.78
CA ALA A 129 -5.32 12.80 12.78
C ALA A 129 -3.86 12.74 12.33
N SER A 130 -3.56 12.08 11.23
CA SER A 130 -2.20 11.79 10.75
C SER A 130 -2.07 12.13 9.26
N ARG A 131 -0.86 12.07 8.71
CA ARG A 131 -0.63 12.19 7.26
C ARG A 131 -0.47 10.80 6.67
N VAL A 132 -1.57 10.23 6.21
CA VAL A 132 -1.61 8.87 5.68
C VAL A 132 -1.91 8.90 4.18
N VAL A 133 -1.20 8.08 3.42
CA VAL A 133 -1.44 7.80 2.01
C VAL A 133 -1.87 6.34 1.91
N LEU A 134 -3.03 6.11 1.30
CA LEU A 134 -3.56 4.77 1.06
C LEU A 134 -3.38 4.39 -0.41
N GLY A 135 -3.16 3.10 -0.68
CA GLY A 135 -3.30 2.54 -2.00
C GLY A 135 -4.76 2.61 -2.47
N THR A 136 -4.97 2.93 -3.73
CA THR A 136 -6.28 2.87 -4.38
C THR A 136 -6.24 1.84 -5.49
N GLU A 137 -7.32 1.09 -5.68
CA GLU A 137 -7.53 0.32 -6.91
C GLU A 137 -8.00 1.29 -7.99
N ASP A 138 -7.07 1.79 -8.80
CA ASP A 138 -7.44 2.45 -10.04
C ASP A 138 -7.81 1.38 -11.08
N TYR A 139 -9.09 1.08 -11.19
CA TYR A 139 -9.60 0.64 -12.49
C TYR A 139 -9.47 1.83 -13.45
N PRO A 140 -8.79 1.68 -14.58
CA PRO A 140 -8.66 2.76 -15.55
C PRO A 140 -10.02 3.08 -16.18
N THR A 141 -10.84 3.84 -15.48
CA THR A 141 -11.95 4.56 -16.04
C THR A 141 -11.38 5.88 -16.52
N ASP A 142 -10.95 5.88 -17.79
CA ASP A 142 -10.60 7.05 -18.59
C ASP A 142 -9.56 8.01 -17.93
N ALA A 143 -8.35 8.01 -18.49
CA ALA A 143 -7.16 8.72 -18.00
C ALA A 143 -7.30 10.26 -17.89
N ARG A 144 -8.50 10.82 -18.00
CA ARG A 144 -8.80 12.25 -17.94
C ARG A 144 -9.36 12.72 -16.60
N THR A 145 -9.73 11.84 -15.69
CA THR A 145 -10.35 12.22 -14.41
C THR A 145 -9.39 12.16 -13.21
N ALA A 146 -8.20 11.60 -13.37
CA ALA A 146 -7.24 11.38 -12.28
C ALA A 146 -6.46 12.64 -11.82
N PHE A 147 -6.70 13.83 -12.40
CA PHE A 147 -5.99 15.05 -12.04
C PHE A 147 -6.96 16.19 -11.66
N ARG A 148 -7.82 15.94 -10.66
CA ARG A 148 -8.53 17.02 -9.93
C ARG A 148 -8.47 16.74 -8.44
N LEU A 149 -7.31 16.97 -7.86
CA LEU A 149 -7.20 17.28 -6.45
C LEU A 149 -6.74 18.71 -6.35
N GLY A 150 -7.69 19.57 -5.98
CA GLY A 150 -7.44 20.93 -5.55
C GLY A 150 -6.79 20.98 -4.17
#